data_1df1784c69675c9926a650dcca603331
#
_entry.id   1df1784c69675c9926a650dcca603331
#
_cell.length_a   1.000
_cell.length_b   1.000
_cell.length_c   1.000
_cell.angle_alpha   90.00
_cell.angle_beta   90.00
_cell.angle_gamma   90.00
#
_symmetry.space_group_name_H-M   'P 1'
#
loop_
_entity.id
_entity.type
_entity.pdbx_description
1 polymer ?
#
loop_
_entity_poly.entity_id
_entity_poly.type
_entity_poly.pdbx_seq_one_letter_code
_entity_poly.pdbx_strand_id
1 'polypeptide(L)'
;MSYRFMRMFIFFDLPVITTENRRNYARFRKYLIKNGFIMMQESVYCKMVINQTAANTVMSNIKSNKPPDGLVQVLNVTEKQ
;
A
#
# COMPACT_ATOMS: atom_id res chain seq x y z
N MET A 1 6.73 -19.86 -21.87
CA MET A 1 6.97 -19.34 -20.52
C MET A 1 5.92 -18.28 -20.20
N SER A 2 5.28 -18.42 -19.06
CA SER A 2 4.24 -17.47 -18.69
C SER A 2 4.79 -16.48 -17.66
N TYR A 3 4.50 -15.22 -17.88
CA TYR A 3 4.80 -14.17 -16.92
C TYR A 3 3.66 -14.04 -15.95
N ARG A 4 4.01 -13.72 -14.73
CA ARG A 4 3.02 -13.42 -13.70
C ARG A 4 3.36 -12.08 -13.09
N PHE A 5 2.39 -11.20 -13.18
CA PHE A 5 2.46 -9.95 -12.46
C PHE A 5 1.61 -10.08 -11.23
N MET A 6 2.00 -9.37 -10.19
CA MET A 6 1.18 -9.26 -9.01
C MET A 6 0.78 -7.81 -8.85
N ARG A 7 -0.46 -7.59 -8.52
CA ARG A 7 -0.94 -6.26 -8.14
C ARG A 7 -1.17 -6.25 -6.64
N MET A 8 -0.56 -5.28 -6.00
CA MET A 8 -0.77 -5.07 -4.57
C MET A 8 -1.73 -3.91 -4.40
N PHE A 9 -2.85 -4.20 -3.75
CA PHE A 9 -3.82 -3.18 -3.40
C PHE A 9 -3.69 -2.90 -1.93
N ILE A 10 -3.64 -1.63 -1.58
CA ILE A 10 -3.61 -1.21 -0.19
C ILE A 10 -4.91 -0.45 0.08
N PHE A 11 -5.64 -0.95 1.08
CA PHE A 11 -6.87 -0.33 1.56
C PHE A 11 -6.58 0.15 2.96
N PHE A 12 -6.85 1.41 3.24
CA PHE A 12 -6.60 1.89 4.58
C PHE A 12 -7.74 2.77 5.06
N ASP A 13 -8.02 2.62 6.34
CA ASP A 13 -9.02 3.41 7.04
C ASP A 13 -8.32 4.03 8.24
N LEU A 14 -7.85 5.25 8.07
CA LEU A 14 -7.06 5.96 9.07
C LEU A 14 -7.89 7.10 9.65
N PRO A 15 -7.80 7.33 10.96
CA PRO A 15 -8.52 8.44 11.55
C PRO A 15 -7.94 9.78 11.08
N VAL A 16 -8.82 10.78 10.99
CA VAL A 16 -8.45 12.13 10.53
C VAL A 16 -8.99 13.21 11.48
N ILE A 17 -9.30 12.83 12.71
CA ILE A 17 -9.94 13.72 13.66
C ILE A 17 -8.96 14.69 14.30
N THR A 18 -7.81 14.21 14.75
CA THR A 18 -6.81 15.04 15.41
C THR A 18 -5.78 15.55 14.40
N THR A 19 -5.04 16.56 14.79
CA THR A 19 -3.92 17.08 13.98
C THR A 19 -2.88 15.97 13.75
N GLU A 20 -2.60 15.19 14.78
CA GLU A 20 -1.65 14.09 14.68
C GLU A 20 -2.15 13.02 13.71
N ASN A 21 -3.44 12.68 13.78
CA ASN A 21 -4.03 11.72 12.86
C ASN A 21 -3.88 12.19 11.41
N ARG A 22 -4.19 13.46 11.15
CA ARG A 22 -4.07 14.01 9.80
C ARG A 22 -2.63 14.03 9.31
N ARG A 23 -1.69 14.29 10.20
CA ARG A 23 -0.27 14.25 9.87
C ARG A 23 0.18 12.84 9.52
N ASN A 24 -0.25 11.84 10.30
CA ASN A 24 0.05 10.45 10.03
C ASN A 24 -0.54 9.98 8.71
N TYR A 25 -1.76 10.41 8.42
CA TYR A 25 -2.42 10.10 7.16
C TYR A 25 -1.61 10.66 5.98
N ALA A 26 -1.25 11.92 6.04
CA ALA A 26 -0.49 12.56 4.98
C ALA A 26 0.87 11.91 4.79
N ARG A 27 1.52 11.53 5.88
CA ARG A 27 2.83 10.87 5.83
C ARG A 27 2.73 9.51 5.15
N PHE A 28 1.72 8.72 5.50
CA PHE A 28 1.53 7.40 4.92
C PHE A 28 1.20 7.50 3.43
N ARG A 29 0.35 8.45 3.07
CA ARG A 29 0.01 8.69 1.67
C ARG A 29 1.26 9.06 0.85
N LYS A 30 2.08 9.96 1.38
CA LYS A 30 3.32 10.34 0.71
C LYS A 30 4.26 9.16 0.57
N TYR A 31 4.35 8.33 1.61
CA TYR A 31 5.16 7.13 1.58
C TYR A 31 4.73 6.21 0.44
N LEU A 32 3.44 5.97 0.29
CA LEU A 32 2.93 5.09 -0.76
C LEU A 32 3.25 5.66 -2.14
N ILE A 33 3.02 6.94 -2.36
CA ILE A 33 3.28 7.58 -3.64
C ILE A 33 4.76 7.54 -3.97
N LYS A 34 5.60 7.83 -2.99
CA LYS A 34 7.05 7.82 -3.17
C LYS A 34 7.56 6.43 -3.54
N ASN A 35 6.89 5.40 -3.09
CA ASN A 35 7.28 4.02 -3.35
C ASN A 35 6.58 3.41 -4.57
N GLY A 36 6.00 4.23 -5.41
CA GLY A 36 5.47 3.79 -6.70
C GLY A 36 4.03 3.35 -6.70
N PHE A 37 3.30 3.59 -5.62
CA PHE A 37 1.88 3.28 -5.59
C PHE A 37 1.10 4.37 -6.31
N ILE A 38 0.05 3.95 -7.01
CA ILE A 38 -0.84 4.84 -7.73
C ILE A 38 -2.17 4.89 -6.99
N MET A 39 -2.67 6.10 -6.78
CA MET A 39 -3.94 6.29 -6.10
C MET A 39 -5.07 5.90 -7.04
N MET A 40 -5.86 4.92 -6.62
CA MET A 40 -7.06 4.50 -7.33
C MET A 40 -8.28 5.26 -6.80
N GLN A 41 -8.34 5.39 -5.49
CA GLN A 41 -9.31 6.20 -4.79
C GLN A 41 -8.61 6.75 -3.54
N GLU A 42 -9.28 7.60 -2.80
CA GLU A 42 -8.69 8.31 -1.67
C GLU A 42 -7.98 7.39 -0.67
N SER A 43 -8.54 6.21 -0.44
CA SER A 43 -8.00 5.27 0.54
C SER A 43 -7.62 3.94 -0.10
N VAL A 44 -7.44 3.92 -1.43
CA VAL A 44 -7.10 2.71 -2.17
C VAL A 44 -5.94 3.01 -3.11
N TYR A 45 -4.84 2.33 -2.91
CA TYR A 45 -3.65 2.49 -3.73
C TYR A 45 -3.26 1.16 -4.33
N CYS A 46 -2.60 1.21 -5.46
CA CYS A 46 -2.21 0.01 -6.19
C CYS A 46 -0.79 0.12 -6.70
N LYS A 47 -0.08 -0.99 -6.65
CA LYS A 47 1.27 -1.09 -7.21
C LYS A 47 1.43 -2.44 -7.89
N MET A 48 2.05 -2.43 -9.07
CA MET A 48 2.40 -3.66 -9.76
C MET A 48 3.77 -4.13 -9.29
N VAL A 49 3.89 -5.41 -8.97
CA VAL A 49 5.17 -6.02 -8.58
C VAL A 49 5.42 -7.25 -9.42
N ILE A 50 6.68 -7.56 -9.65
CA ILE A 50 7.06 -8.56 -10.64
C ILE A 50 7.03 -9.98 -10.11
N ASN A 51 7.12 -10.18 -8.80
CA ASN A 51 7.11 -11.52 -8.21
C ASN A 51 6.79 -11.47 -6.72
N GLN A 52 6.67 -12.66 -6.13
CA GLN A 52 6.31 -12.79 -4.72
C GLN A 52 7.39 -12.21 -3.79
N THR A 53 8.65 -12.36 -4.16
CA THR A 53 9.75 -11.82 -3.34
C THR A 53 9.65 -10.30 -3.25
N ALA A 54 9.41 -9.65 -4.38
CA ALA A 54 9.22 -8.20 -4.41
C ALA A 54 8.00 -7.80 -3.59
N ALA A 55 6.91 -8.56 -3.70
CA ALA A 55 5.70 -8.30 -2.92
C ALA A 55 5.97 -8.40 -1.42
N ASN A 56 6.71 -9.41 -1.01
CA ASN A 56 7.04 -9.59 0.40
C ASN A 56 7.86 -8.43 0.95
N THR A 57 8.81 -7.94 0.17
CA THR A 57 9.62 -6.78 0.56
C THR A 57 8.74 -5.54 0.73
N VAL A 58 7.84 -5.30 -0.21
CA VAL A 58 6.94 -4.16 -0.14
C VAL A 58 6.03 -4.27 1.08
N MET A 59 5.48 -5.46 1.33
CA MET A 59 4.62 -5.68 2.50
C MET A 59 5.35 -5.41 3.81
N SER A 60 6.60 -5.87 3.91
CA SER A 60 7.42 -5.65 5.10
C SER A 60 7.65 -4.15 5.33
N ASN A 61 7.94 -3.42 4.26
CA ASN A 61 8.16 -1.99 4.35
C ASN A 61 6.89 -1.25 4.76
N ILE A 62 5.75 -1.68 4.25
CA ILE A 62 4.46 -1.09 4.62
C ILE A 62 4.20 -1.29 6.11
N LYS A 63 4.45 -2.50 6.63
CA LYS A 63 4.26 -2.78 8.05
C LYS A 63 5.13 -1.88 8.91
N SER A 64 6.34 -1.58 8.47
CA SER A 64 7.27 -0.73 9.20
C SER A 64 6.87 0.75 9.15
N ASN A 65 6.10 1.15 8.16
CA ASN A 65 5.77 2.55 7.92
C ASN A 65 4.30 2.90 8.15
N LYS A 66 3.49 1.92 8.51
CA LYS A 66 2.06 2.19 8.72
C LYS A 66 1.86 3.02 10.00
N PRO A 67 0.82 3.87 10.03
CA PRO A 67 0.53 4.64 11.23
C PRO A 67 0.13 3.74 12.40
N PRO A 68 0.30 4.22 13.64
CA PRO A 68 -0.08 3.44 14.82
C PRO A 68 -1.59 3.25 14.96
N ASP A 69 -2.37 4.20 14.46
CA ASP A 69 -3.83 4.14 14.56
C ASP A 69 -4.43 3.83 13.19
N GLY A 70 -5.56 3.14 13.22
CA GLY A 70 -6.28 2.83 11.99
C GLY A 70 -5.95 1.47 11.44
N LEU A 71 -6.59 1.15 10.33
CA LEU A 71 -6.49 -0.17 9.70
C LEU A 71 -5.83 -0.04 8.33
N VAL A 72 -4.87 -0.91 8.07
CA VAL A 72 -4.24 -1.01 6.76
C VAL A 72 -4.34 -2.45 6.31
N GLN A 73 -4.93 -2.68 5.15
CA GLN A 73 -5.10 -4.02 4.59
C GLN A 73 -4.40 -4.09 3.24
N VAL A 74 -3.80 -5.24 2.98
CA VAL A 74 -3.08 -5.47 1.72
C VAL A 74 -3.69 -6.68 1.03
N LEU A 75 -4.01 -6.51 -0.24
CA LEU A 75 -4.51 -7.59 -1.08
C LEU A 75 -3.57 -7.77 -2.25
N ASN A 76 -3.06 -8.99 -2.42
CA ASN A 76 -2.21 -9.33 -3.56
C ASN A 76 -3.02 -10.14 -4.56
N VAL A 77 -3.01 -9.67 -5.81
CA VAL A 77 -3.71 -10.35 -6.90
C VAL A 77 -2.67 -10.75 -7.94
N THR A 78 -2.63 -12.02 -8.26
CA THR A 78 -1.73 -12.53 -9.27
C THR A 78 -2.43 -12.52 -10.62
N GLU A 79 -1.76 -11.92 -11.61
CA GLU A 79 -2.26 -11.94 -12.98
C GLU A 79 -1.44 -12.91 -13.79
N LYS A 80 -2.11 -13.77 -14.53
CA LYS A 80 -1.49 -14.69 -15.48
C LYS A 80 -1.56 -14.11 -16.87
N GLN A 81 -0.51 -14.35 -17.60
CA GLN A 81 -0.53 -14.11 -19.04
C GLN A 81 -0.36 -15.39 -19.80
#